data_cae503ed41ae42fd74a4756eb6947475
#
_entry.id   cae503ed41ae42fd74a4756eb6947475
#
_cell.length_a   1.000
_cell.length_b   1.000
_cell.length_c   1.000
_cell.angle_alpha   90.00
_cell.angle_beta   90.00
_cell.angle_gamma   90.00
#
_symmetry.space_group_name_H-M   'P 1'
#
loop_
_entity.id
_entity.type
_entity.pdbx_description
1 polymer ?
#
loop_
_entity_poly.entity_id
_entity_poly.type
_entity_poly.pdbx_seq_one_letter_code
_entity_poly.pdbx_strand_id
1 'polypeptide(L)'
;MESVRARGAGFWRTFRRIVKGLASNALVIGLSLGALVNLSGLALPGAFVDAAELLAGAGLPTALFGLGGVLYRYRPEGDLRLIAYAAGVSLILHPTVTWLMGRGLAVEPGQFRAAVVTSAMAPGVSAYLFANQYGRAKRVAASTVLIATTASIVTAWGWMTLLG
;
A
#
# COMPACT_ATOMS: atom_id res chain seq x y z
N MET A 1 -24.06 -6.29 36.05
CA MET A 1 -24.06 -7.34 35.00
C MET A 1 -24.34 -6.84 33.59
N GLU A 2 -24.94 -5.67 33.39
CA GLU A 2 -25.22 -5.10 32.05
C GLU A 2 -23.98 -4.58 31.31
N SER A 3 -22.94 -4.09 32.00
CA SER A 3 -21.72 -3.53 31.39
C SER A 3 -20.87 -4.58 30.67
N VAL A 4 -20.95 -5.84 31.04
CA VAL A 4 -20.20 -6.95 30.41
C VAL A 4 -20.93 -7.44 29.14
N ARG A 5 -22.26 -7.40 29.11
CA ARG A 5 -23.06 -7.72 27.91
C ARG A 5 -22.92 -6.65 26.82
N ALA A 6 -22.78 -5.39 27.19
CA ALA A 6 -22.58 -4.30 26.23
C ALA A 6 -21.21 -4.38 25.49
N ARG A 7 -20.15 -4.86 26.16
CA ARG A 7 -18.83 -5.06 25.54
C ARG A 7 -18.82 -6.21 24.54
N GLY A 8 -19.48 -7.33 24.83
CA GLY A 8 -19.55 -8.47 23.91
C GLY A 8 -20.36 -8.19 22.64
N ALA A 9 -21.47 -7.44 22.77
CA ALA A 9 -22.31 -7.06 21.61
C ALA A 9 -21.61 -6.03 20.68
N GLY A 10 -20.70 -5.21 21.22
CA GLY A 10 -19.86 -4.30 20.44
C GLY A 10 -18.80 -5.03 19.63
N PHE A 11 -18.15 -6.00 20.26
CA PHE A 11 -17.12 -6.82 19.62
C PHE A 11 -17.68 -7.63 18.45
N TRP A 12 -18.78 -8.36 18.63
CA TRP A 12 -19.42 -9.13 17.56
C TRP A 12 -19.91 -8.27 16.40
N ARG A 13 -20.47 -7.11 16.67
CA ARG A 13 -20.88 -6.16 15.61
C ARG A 13 -19.67 -5.63 14.84
N THR A 14 -18.62 -5.29 15.54
CA THR A 14 -17.36 -4.82 14.91
C THR A 14 -16.71 -5.92 14.10
N PHE A 15 -16.61 -7.13 14.66
CA PHE A 15 -16.06 -8.29 13.97
C PHE A 15 -16.84 -8.62 12.69
N ARG A 16 -18.19 -8.71 12.78
CA ARG A 16 -19.05 -8.94 11.61
C ARG A 16 -18.90 -7.84 10.54
N ARG A 17 -18.73 -6.59 10.97
CA ARG A 17 -18.51 -5.47 10.03
C ARG A 17 -17.17 -5.59 9.33
N ILE A 18 -16.10 -5.97 10.04
CA ILE A 18 -14.78 -6.23 9.48
C ILE A 18 -14.83 -7.39 8.50
N VAL A 19 -15.38 -8.52 8.90
CA VAL A 19 -15.52 -9.71 8.03
C VAL A 19 -16.33 -9.38 6.78
N LYS A 20 -17.45 -8.66 6.92
CA LYS A 20 -18.26 -8.23 5.77
C LYS A 20 -17.48 -7.27 4.86
N GLY A 21 -16.71 -6.35 5.44
CA GLY A 21 -15.84 -5.45 4.68
C GLY A 21 -14.75 -6.19 3.91
N LEU A 22 -14.10 -7.15 4.53
CA LEU A 22 -13.10 -8.01 3.89
C LEU A 22 -13.72 -8.87 2.79
N ALA A 23 -14.85 -9.53 3.06
CA ALA A 23 -15.56 -10.35 2.08
C ALA A 23 -16.15 -9.56 0.90
N SER A 24 -16.28 -8.24 1.02
CA SER A 24 -16.71 -7.34 -0.07
C SER A 24 -15.54 -6.68 -0.78
N ASN A 25 -14.31 -6.93 -0.36
CA ASN A 25 -13.13 -6.33 -0.98
C ASN A 25 -12.70 -7.16 -2.19
N ALA A 26 -12.67 -6.55 -3.37
CA ALA A 26 -12.32 -7.22 -4.63
C ALA A 26 -10.95 -7.91 -4.59
N LEU A 27 -9.96 -7.31 -3.89
CA LEU A 27 -8.63 -7.88 -3.74
C LEU A 27 -8.67 -9.17 -2.88
N VAL A 28 -9.41 -9.14 -1.77
CA VAL A 28 -9.57 -10.32 -0.90
C VAL A 28 -10.30 -11.43 -1.64
N ILE A 29 -11.36 -11.10 -2.39
CA ILE A 29 -12.11 -12.05 -3.21
C ILE A 29 -11.18 -12.68 -4.26
N GLY A 30 -10.46 -11.88 -5.03
CA GLY A 30 -9.54 -12.35 -6.08
C GLY A 30 -8.44 -13.25 -5.51
N LEU A 31 -7.80 -12.83 -4.40
CA LEU A 31 -6.76 -13.61 -3.73
C LEU A 31 -7.31 -14.96 -3.20
N SER A 32 -8.50 -14.93 -2.59
CA SER A 32 -9.15 -16.16 -2.07
C SER A 32 -9.51 -17.12 -3.19
N LEU A 33 -10.07 -16.63 -4.30
CA LEU A 33 -10.39 -17.46 -5.47
C LEU A 33 -9.13 -18.05 -6.10
N GLY A 34 -8.07 -17.25 -6.27
CA GLY A 34 -6.80 -17.74 -6.80
C GLY A 34 -6.17 -18.81 -5.89
N ALA A 35 -6.21 -18.60 -4.56
CA ALA A 35 -5.73 -19.59 -3.59
C ALA A 35 -6.55 -20.89 -3.64
N LEU A 36 -7.88 -20.79 -3.74
CA LEU A 36 -8.74 -21.97 -3.86
C LEU A 36 -8.45 -22.78 -5.11
N VAL A 37 -8.30 -22.13 -6.27
CA VAL A 37 -7.94 -22.79 -7.52
C VAL A 37 -6.58 -23.48 -7.40
N ASN A 38 -5.58 -22.79 -6.86
CA ASN A 38 -4.24 -23.34 -6.66
C ASN A 38 -4.25 -24.58 -5.74
N LEU A 39 -4.92 -24.49 -4.59
CA LEU A 39 -4.98 -25.57 -3.61
C LEU A 39 -5.83 -26.76 -4.08
N SER A 40 -6.85 -26.54 -4.92
CA SER A 40 -7.69 -27.59 -5.46
C SER A 40 -7.02 -28.40 -6.58
N GLY A 41 -5.89 -27.91 -7.14
CA GLY A 41 -5.25 -28.51 -8.29
C GLY A 41 -6.11 -28.50 -9.56
N LEU A 42 -7.15 -27.66 -9.61
CA LEU A 42 -8.07 -27.58 -10.73
C LEU A 42 -7.35 -27.00 -11.96
N ALA A 43 -7.26 -27.78 -13.01
CA ALA A 43 -6.77 -27.31 -14.30
C ALA A 43 -7.83 -26.40 -14.96
N LEU A 44 -7.57 -25.08 -14.97
CA LEU A 44 -8.43 -24.15 -15.66
C LEU A 44 -8.23 -24.27 -17.19
N PRO A 45 -9.30 -24.10 -18.01
CA PRO A 45 -9.16 -23.99 -19.44
C PRO A 45 -8.23 -22.82 -19.81
N GLY A 46 -7.33 -23.02 -20.82
CA GLY A 46 -6.30 -22.06 -21.19
C GLY A 46 -6.86 -20.64 -21.45
N ALA A 47 -7.99 -20.54 -22.12
CA ALA A 47 -8.65 -19.26 -22.36
C ALA A 47 -8.97 -18.45 -21.09
N PHE A 48 -9.27 -19.11 -19.96
CA PHE A 48 -9.49 -18.44 -18.68
C PHE A 48 -8.16 -17.96 -18.07
N VAL A 49 -7.10 -18.74 -18.19
CA VAL A 49 -5.77 -18.37 -17.72
C VAL A 49 -5.27 -17.18 -18.52
N ASP A 50 -5.34 -17.22 -19.84
CA ASP A 50 -4.92 -16.15 -20.74
C ASP A 50 -5.68 -14.83 -20.45
N ALA A 51 -7.01 -14.92 -20.26
CA ALA A 51 -7.82 -13.77 -19.90
C ALA A 51 -7.44 -13.19 -18.53
N ALA A 52 -7.16 -14.04 -17.54
CA ALA A 52 -6.74 -13.61 -16.21
C ALA A 52 -5.35 -12.93 -16.25
N GLU A 53 -4.42 -13.45 -17.04
CA GLU A 53 -3.09 -12.86 -17.25
C GLU A 53 -3.17 -11.49 -17.93
N LEU A 54 -4.00 -11.34 -18.96
CA LEU A 54 -4.23 -10.05 -19.59
C LEU A 54 -4.81 -9.01 -18.63
N LEU A 55 -5.79 -9.40 -17.82
CA LEU A 55 -6.38 -8.53 -16.80
C LEU A 55 -5.36 -8.17 -15.70
N ALA A 56 -4.57 -9.14 -15.27
CA ALA A 56 -3.51 -8.91 -14.27
C ALA A 56 -2.45 -7.95 -14.82
N GLY A 57 -2.02 -8.12 -16.08
CA GLY A 57 -1.10 -7.23 -16.77
C GLY A 57 -1.63 -5.80 -16.92
N ALA A 58 -2.93 -5.64 -17.13
CA ALA A 58 -3.57 -4.33 -17.21
C ALA A 58 -3.79 -3.66 -15.84
N GLY A 59 -3.72 -4.42 -14.76
CA GLY A 59 -4.06 -3.94 -13.40
C GLY A 59 -3.19 -2.79 -12.94
N LEU A 60 -1.87 -2.92 -13.02
CA LEU A 60 -0.93 -1.89 -12.60
C LEU A 60 -1.03 -0.60 -13.45
N PRO A 61 -0.99 -0.64 -14.79
CA PRO A 61 -1.18 0.55 -15.62
C PRO A 61 -2.51 1.26 -15.36
N THR A 62 -3.59 0.51 -15.23
CA THR A 62 -4.92 1.07 -14.95
C THR A 62 -4.98 1.75 -13.57
N ALA A 63 -4.38 1.12 -12.55
CA ALA A 63 -4.30 1.70 -11.22
C ALA A 63 -3.49 3.00 -11.21
N LEU A 64 -2.34 3.04 -11.91
CA LEU A 64 -1.51 4.23 -12.03
C LEU A 64 -2.22 5.35 -12.79
N PHE A 65 -2.91 5.02 -13.87
CA PHE A 65 -3.70 5.99 -14.62
C PHE A 65 -4.85 6.55 -13.77
N GLY A 66 -5.59 5.68 -13.09
CA GLY A 66 -6.66 6.08 -12.17
C GLY A 66 -6.14 6.95 -11.02
N LEU A 67 -4.97 6.61 -10.46
CA LEU A 67 -4.29 7.42 -9.45
C LEU A 67 -3.94 8.81 -9.99
N GLY A 68 -3.35 8.89 -11.19
CA GLY A 68 -3.05 10.16 -11.84
C GLY A 68 -4.28 11.04 -11.99
N GLY A 69 -5.41 10.45 -12.41
CA GLY A 69 -6.71 11.14 -12.52
C GLY A 69 -7.24 11.66 -11.17
N VAL A 70 -7.06 10.90 -10.10
CA VAL A 70 -7.41 11.33 -8.74
C VAL A 70 -6.49 12.48 -8.30
N LEU A 71 -5.19 12.35 -8.48
CA LEU A 71 -4.20 13.35 -8.08
C LEU A 71 -4.35 14.66 -8.86
N TYR A 72 -4.76 14.61 -10.13
CA TYR A 72 -5.04 15.81 -10.93
C TYR A 72 -6.13 16.70 -10.31
N ARG A 73 -7.13 16.10 -9.64
CA ARG A 73 -8.19 16.82 -8.95
C ARG A 73 -7.77 17.41 -7.60
N TYR A 74 -6.69 16.90 -7.02
CA TYR A 74 -6.20 17.36 -5.72
C TYR A 74 -5.09 18.39 -5.92
N ARG A 75 -5.40 19.65 -5.61
CA ARG A 75 -4.34 20.64 -5.40
C ARG A 75 -3.59 20.28 -4.11
N PRO A 76 -2.26 20.47 -4.05
CA PRO A 76 -1.51 20.33 -2.81
C PRO A 76 -2.09 21.31 -1.77
N GLU A 77 -2.90 20.80 -0.88
CA GLU A 77 -3.56 21.56 0.18
C GLU A 77 -3.32 20.89 1.51
N GLY A 78 -3.13 21.68 2.55
CA GLY A 78 -2.94 21.20 3.90
C GLY A 78 -1.74 21.82 4.58
N ASP A 79 -1.44 21.33 5.79
CA ASP A 79 -0.25 21.77 6.53
C ASP A 79 1.02 21.23 5.86
N LEU A 80 1.77 22.12 5.21
CA LEU A 80 3.03 21.79 4.52
C LEU A 80 4.06 21.16 5.47
N ARG A 81 4.03 21.49 6.77
CA ARG A 81 4.94 20.91 7.76
C ARG A 81 4.63 19.43 7.96
N LEU A 82 3.35 19.08 8.09
CA LEU A 82 2.91 17.69 8.22
C LEU A 82 3.19 16.90 6.95
N ILE A 83 2.98 17.51 5.78
CA ILE A 83 3.27 16.88 4.48
C ILE A 83 4.77 16.61 4.34
N ALA A 84 5.62 17.61 4.61
CA ALA A 84 7.06 17.47 4.55
C ALA A 84 7.58 16.45 5.58
N TYR A 85 7.05 16.45 6.79
CA TYR A 85 7.38 15.47 7.82
C TYR A 85 7.05 14.04 7.38
N ALA A 86 5.82 13.82 6.90
CA ALA A 86 5.38 12.49 6.47
C ALA A 86 6.16 11.99 5.24
N ALA A 87 6.44 12.87 4.29
CA ALA A 87 7.29 12.57 3.13
C ALA A 87 8.74 12.26 3.56
N GLY A 88 9.31 13.08 4.46
CA GLY A 88 10.66 12.87 4.98
C GLY A 88 10.80 11.56 5.76
N VAL A 89 9.83 11.22 6.59
CA VAL A 89 9.79 9.92 7.28
C VAL A 89 9.77 8.76 6.29
N SER A 90 8.95 8.84 5.25
CA SER A 90 8.83 7.78 4.26
C SER A 90 10.07 7.65 3.36
N LEU A 91 10.59 8.76 2.86
CA LEU A 91 11.64 8.75 1.83
C LEU A 91 13.07 8.74 2.39
N ILE A 92 13.25 9.14 3.64
CA ILE A 92 14.57 9.25 4.27
C ILE A 92 14.69 8.36 5.50
N LEU A 93 13.81 8.55 6.50
CA LEU A 93 13.94 7.82 7.76
C LEU A 93 13.72 6.32 7.56
N HIS A 94 12.68 5.93 6.87
CA HIS A 94 12.34 4.53 6.64
C HIS A 94 13.46 3.75 5.90
N PRO A 95 13.97 4.22 4.75
CA PRO A 95 15.09 3.53 4.10
C PRO A 95 16.40 3.61 4.90
N THR A 96 16.64 4.67 5.68
CA THR A 96 17.80 4.75 6.57
C THR A 96 17.76 3.66 7.63
N VAL A 97 16.62 3.47 8.27
CA VAL A 97 16.44 2.39 9.27
C VAL A 97 16.63 1.03 8.62
N THR A 98 16.02 0.80 7.44
CA THR A 98 16.18 -0.46 6.69
C THR A 98 17.64 -0.72 6.33
N TRP A 99 18.36 0.30 5.90
CA TRP A 99 19.78 0.23 5.56
C TRP A 99 20.65 -0.09 6.77
N LEU A 100 20.42 0.56 7.91
CA LEU A 100 21.17 0.30 9.15
C LEU A 100 20.90 -1.12 9.65
N MET A 101 19.64 -1.54 9.69
CA MET A 101 19.26 -2.88 10.14
C MET A 101 19.80 -3.98 9.22
N GLY A 102 19.71 -3.78 7.90
CA GLY A 102 20.19 -4.74 6.93
C GLY A 102 21.70 -4.96 6.99
N ARG A 103 22.46 -3.91 7.29
CA ARG A 103 23.91 -4.03 7.54
C ARG A 103 24.23 -4.82 8.82
N GLY A 104 23.41 -4.66 9.86
CA GLY A 104 23.60 -5.39 11.12
C GLY A 104 23.21 -6.86 11.05
N LEU A 105 22.30 -7.22 10.14
CA LEU A 105 21.76 -8.58 9.99
C LEU A 105 22.50 -9.43 8.95
N ALA A 106 23.55 -8.89 8.31
CA ALA A 106 24.29 -9.58 7.24
C ALA A 106 23.40 -10.19 6.14
N VAL A 107 22.38 -9.44 5.72
CA VAL A 107 21.44 -9.85 4.66
C VAL A 107 22.19 -9.99 3.33
N GLU A 108 21.76 -10.94 2.50
CA GLU A 108 22.33 -11.16 1.18
C GLU A 108 22.23 -9.88 0.32
N PRO A 109 23.29 -9.51 -0.44
CA PRO A 109 23.38 -8.21 -1.12
C PRO A 109 22.20 -7.86 -2.02
N GLY A 110 21.65 -8.82 -2.78
CA GLY A 110 20.49 -8.62 -3.64
C GLY A 110 19.22 -8.31 -2.86
N GLN A 111 18.97 -9.06 -1.81
CA GLN A 111 17.83 -8.85 -0.92
C GLN A 111 17.96 -7.54 -0.14
N PHE A 112 19.16 -7.19 0.30
CA PHE A 112 19.44 -5.94 0.99
C PHE A 112 19.14 -4.74 0.10
N ARG A 113 19.61 -4.75 -1.15
CA ARG A 113 19.32 -3.68 -2.13
C ARG A 113 17.82 -3.56 -2.39
N ALA A 114 17.14 -4.69 -2.63
CA ALA A 114 15.70 -4.70 -2.84
C ALA A 114 14.93 -4.13 -1.64
N ALA A 115 15.31 -4.50 -0.42
CA ALA A 115 14.68 -4.02 0.80
C ALA A 115 14.83 -2.50 0.96
N VAL A 116 16.04 -1.96 0.77
CA VAL A 116 16.30 -0.51 0.92
C VAL A 116 15.57 0.28 -0.18
N VAL A 117 15.64 -0.16 -1.43
CA VAL A 117 14.93 0.52 -2.54
C VAL A 117 13.43 0.50 -2.34
N THR A 118 12.87 -0.64 -1.92
CA THR A 118 11.43 -0.76 -1.63
C THR A 118 11.02 0.15 -0.47
N SER A 119 11.83 0.24 0.58
CA SER A 119 11.55 1.12 1.72
C SER A 119 11.70 2.61 1.40
N ALA A 120 12.43 2.97 0.33
CA ALA A 120 12.59 4.34 -0.17
C ALA A 120 11.42 4.80 -1.06
N MET A 121 10.43 3.94 -1.30
CA MET A 121 9.25 4.30 -2.07
C MET A 121 8.32 5.22 -1.29
N ALA A 122 7.58 6.05 -2.04
CA ALA A 122 6.55 6.92 -1.47
C ALA A 122 5.44 6.12 -0.76
N PRO A 123 4.74 6.74 0.21
CA PRO A 123 3.55 6.13 0.78
C PRO A 123 2.54 5.83 -0.31
N GLY A 124 2.02 4.61 -0.30
CA GLY A 124 1.03 4.18 -1.30
C GLY A 124 -0.30 4.92 -1.17
N VAL A 125 -1.12 4.81 -2.21
CA VAL A 125 -2.51 5.35 -2.26
C VAL A 125 -3.34 4.88 -1.07
N SER A 126 -3.00 3.75 -0.47
CA SER A 126 -3.62 3.21 0.74
C SER A 126 -3.68 4.24 1.87
N ALA A 127 -2.64 5.07 2.03
CA ALA A 127 -2.62 6.13 3.04
C ALA A 127 -3.76 7.14 2.82
N TYR A 128 -4.01 7.54 1.57
CA TYR A 128 -5.13 8.39 1.22
C TYR A 128 -6.49 7.68 1.40
N LEU A 129 -6.58 6.41 1.00
CA LEU A 129 -7.81 5.64 1.15
C LEU A 129 -8.21 5.52 2.61
N PHE A 130 -7.28 5.23 3.51
CA PHE A 130 -7.54 5.20 4.95
C PHE A 130 -7.94 6.58 5.48
N ALA A 131 -7.21 7.64 5.12
CA ALA A 131 -7.56 9.00 5.52
C ALA A 131 -8.98 9.39 5.05
N ASN A 132 -9.35 8.96 3.84
CA ASN A 132 -10.69 9.16 3.30
C ASN A 132 -11.76 8.35 4.06
N GLN A 133 -11.49 7.09 4.38
CA GLN A 133 -12.39 6.22 5.09
C GLN A 133 -12.67 6.71 6.53
N TYR A 134 -11.65 7.21 7.21
CA TYR A 134 -11.78 7.74 8.57
C TYR A 134 -12.17 9.24 8.60
N GLY A 135 -12.29 9.88 7.45
CA GLY A 135 -12.73 11.27 7.35
C GLY A 135 -11.71 12.30 7.89
N ARG A 136 -10.45 11.89 8.15
CA ARG A 136 -9.43 12.73 8.78
C ARG A 136 -8.22 12.92 7.88
N ALA A 137 -7.64 14.12 7.91
CA ALA A 137 -6.40 14.49 7.22
C ALA A 137 -6.35 14.13 5.71
N LYS A 138 -7.50 14.05 5.02
CA LYS A 138 -7.61 13.65 3.62
C LYS A 138 -6.70 14.46 2.69
N ARG A 139 -6.68 15.81 2.89
CA ARG A 139 -5.89 16.73 2.07
C ARG A 139 -4.39 16.52 2.30
N VAL A 140 -3.99 16.36 3.56
CA VAL A 140 -2.58 16.10 3.93
C VAL A 140 -2.14 14.76 3.34
N ALA A 141 -2.94 13.70 3.49
CA ALA A 141 -2.61 12.37 2.94
C ALA A 141 -2.48 12.39 1.41
N ALA A 142 -3.43 13.02 0.70
CA ALA A 142 -3.38 13.14 -0.76
C ALA A 142 -2.14 13.93 -1.21
N SER A 143 -1.87 15.07 -0.57
CA SER A 143 -0.71 15.90 -0.88
C SER A 143 0.60 15.21 -0.55
N THR A 144 0.66 14.45 0.55
CA THR A 144 1.85 13.65 0.91
C THR A 144 2.12 12.57 -0.15
N VAL A 145 1.10 11.83 -0.58
CA VAL A 145 1.26 10.81 -1.63
C VAL A 145 1.78 11.46 -2.91
N LEU A 146 1.20 12.57 -3.35
CA LEU A 146 1.61 13.27 -4.57
C LEU A 146 3.07 13.75 -4.49
N ILE A 147 3.39 14.53 -3.44
CA ILE A 147 4.73 15.13 -3.28
C ILE A 147 5.78 14.05 -3.05
N ALA A 148 5.49 13.06 -2.20
CA ALA A 148 6.42 11.98 -1.93
C ALA A 148 6.65 11.09 -3.17
N THR A 149 5.61 10.84 -3.99
CA THR A 149 5.77 10.07 -5.24
C THR A 149 6.67 10.81 -6.23
N THR A 150 6.52 12.13 -6.37
CA THR A 150 7.40 12.92 -7.22
C THR A 150 8.83 12.96 -6.68
N ALA A 151 8.98 13.16 -5.37
CA ALA A 151 10.29 13.21 -4.71
C ALA A 151 11.00 11.83 -4.67
N SER A 152 10.22 10.73 -4.67
CA SER A 152 10.79 9.37 -4.63
C SER A 152 11.67 9.04 -5.84
N ILE A 153 11.48 9.71 -6.97
CA ILE A 153 12.35 9.56 -8.14
C ILE A 153 13.79 9.92 -7.77
N VAL A 154 13.96 11.08 -7.10
CA VAL A 154 15.28 11.58 -6.70
C VAL A 154 15.85 10.80 -5.52
N THR A 155 15.00 10.51 -4.51
CA THR A 155 15.47 9.80 -3.31
C THR A 155 15.79 8.34 -3.60
N ALA A 156 15.01 7.64 -4.42
CA ALA A 156 15.30 6.27 -4.83
C ALA A 156 16.60 6.20 -5.67
N TRP A 157 16.80 7.16 -6.58
CA TRP A 157 18.06 7.27 -7.31
C TRP A 157 19.25 7.49 -6.37
N GLY A 158 19.12 8.40 -5.40
CA GLY A 158 20.15 8.63 -4.38
C GLY A 158 20.45 7.38 -3.55
N TRP A 159 19.44 6.63 -3.13
CA TRP A 159 19.63 5.36 -2.42
C TRP A 159 20.30 4.29 -3.30
N MET A 160 19.93 4.19 -4.58
CA MET A 160 20.57 3.26 -5.51
C MET A 160 22.06 3.57 -5.70
N THR A 161 22.43 4.84 -5.83
CA THR A 161 23.84 5.25 -5.94
C THR A 161 24.65 4.98 -4.66
N LEU A 162 23.99 5.03 -3.50
CA LEU A 162 24.62 4.78 -2.19
C LEU A 162 24.83 3.28 -1.93
N LEU A 163 24.04 2.43 -2.60
CA LEU A 163 24.12 0.98 -2.48
C LEU A 163 25.09 0.33 -3.49
N GLY A 164 25.62 1.09 -4.42
CA GLY A 164 26.62 0.66 -5.41
C GLY A 164 25.99 -0.07 -6.57
#